data_31f387ec7e74e397b2b91521e9843def
#
_entry.id   31f387ec7e74e397b2b91521e9843def
#
_cell.length_a   1.000
_cell.length_b   1.000
_cell.length_c   1.000
_cell.angle_alpha   90.00
_cell.angle_beta   90.00
_cell.angle_gamma   90.00
#
_symmetry.space_group_name_H-M   'P 1'
#
loop_
_entity.id
_entity.type
_entity.pdbx_description
1 polymer ?
#
loop_
_entity_poly.entity_id
_entity_poly.type
_entity_poly.pdbx_seq_one_letter_code
_entity_poly.pdbx_strand_id
1 'polypeptide(L)'
;MRVLVTGASGFVGRALVEELRHGERSYEVHAVERSAGDLAEPGIADAALAGARPQTVVHGAARIGVVRCEEEPLLALRSNVLATTLVARACAAHGARLAYVSTVDVYGAVAHADEETAPAPASFYALTKWWGEQAARLYAPERLLVLRIANPYGPGVETSQGKGALPTMLQQAERGERIPAFRGEERSWCWIGDVARAIRLVLESGEDGIFNIGSDAEPVSLADAARIACEVAGASPELVDEVEPPPGRVTPRIGVERLRALGWEPEVGLEEGMRLLHESSRAAA
;
A
#
# COMPACT_ATOMS: atom_id res chain seq x y z
N MET A 1 -10.56 -19.82 6.84
CA MET A 1 -11.28 -18.84 5.98
C MET A 1 -10.67 -18.88 4.58
N ARG A 2 -11.49 -18.84 3.51
CA ARG A 2 -11.01 -18.72 2.13
C ARG A 2 -10.89 -17.25 1.75
N VAL A 3 -9.71 -16.84 1.31
CA VAL A 3 -9.40 -15.47 0.90
C VAL A 3 -8.93 -15.47 -0.55
N LEU A 4 -9.55 -14.65 -1.39
CA LEU A 4 -9.09 -14.37 -2.72
C LEU A 4 -8.34 -13.05 -2.73
N VAL A 5 -7.09 -13.04 -3.22
CA VAL A 5 -6.26 -11.84 -3.28
C VAL A 5 -6.01 -11.49 -4.74
N THR A 6 -6.50 -10.34 -5.20
CA THR A 6 -6.13 -9.80 -6.51
C THR A 6 -4.94 -8.88 -6.39
N GLY A 7 -4.12 -8.77 -7.42
CA GLY A 7 -2.84 -8.07 -7.33
C GLY A 7 -1.83 -8.80 -6.43
N ALA A 8 -1.97 -10.13 -6.30
CA ALA A 8 -1.15 -10.98 -5.46
C ALA A 8 0.35 -10.93 -5.79
N SER A 9 0.73 -10.63 -7.03
CA SER A 9 2.12 -10.43 -7.46
C SER A 9 2.66 -9.01 -7.20
N GLY A 10 1.80 -8.08 -6.75
CA GLY A 10 2.18 -6.72 -6.39
C GLY A 10 2.89 -6.64 -5.03
N PHE A 11 3.42 -5.47 -4.68
CA PHE A 11 4.18 -5.24 -3.46
C PHE A 11 3.42 -5.65 -2.19
N VAL A 12 2.27 -5.01 -1.93
CA VAL A 12 1.42 -5.35 -0.78
C VAL A 12 0.81 -6.74 -0.90
N GLY A 13 0.40 -7.12 -2.13
CA GLY A 13 -0.25 -8.42 -2.37
C GLY A 13 0.63 -9.62 -2.06
N ARG A 14 1.92 -9.58 -2.41
CA ARG A 14 2.87 -10.67 -2.10
C ARG A 14 3.06 -10.83 -0.60
N ALA A 15 3.34 -9.73 0.10
CA ALA A 15 3.52 -9.76 1.54
C ALA A 15 2.25 -10.27 2.26
N LEU A 16 1.08 -9.84 1.81
CA LEU A 16 -0.18 -10.31 2.36
C LEU A 16 -0.43 -11.80 2.08
N VAL A 17 -0.15 -12.28 0.87
CA VAL A 17 -0.30 -13.71 0.54
C VAL A 17 0.63 -14.57 1.40
N GLU A 18 1.86 -14.12 1.63
CA GLU A 18 2.82 -14.79 2.50
C GLU A 18 2.33 -14.81 3.95
N GLU A 19 1.91 -13.67 4.48
CA GLU A 19 1.36 -13.54 5.84
C GLU A 19 0.12 -14.43 6.04
N LEU A 20 -0.82 -14.44 5.09
CA LEU A 20 -2.02 -15.26 5.19
C LEU A 20 -1.75 -16.76 5.08
N ARG A 21 -0.66 -17.20 4.42
CA ARG A 21 -0.30 -18.60 4.30
C ARG A 21 0.53 -19.13 5.46
N HIS A 22 1.39 -18.29 6.01
CA HIS A 22 2.45 -18.68 6.93
C HIS A 22 2.41 -17.96 8.28
N GLY A 23 1.49 -17.00 8.46
CA GLY A 23 1.29 -16.31 9.73
C GLY A 23 0.68 -17.21 10.81
N GLU A 24 0.32 -16.61 11.95
CA GLU A 24 -0.20 -17.33 13.13
C GLU A 24 -1.44 -18.20 12.84
N ARG A 25 -2.25 -17.77 11.86
CA ARG A 25 -3.40 -18.54 11.35
C ARG A 25 -3.22 -18.77 9.86
N SER A 26 -3.34 -20.01 9.44
CA SER A 26 -3.31 -20.38 8.03
C SER A 26 -4.68 -20.19 7.37
N TYR A 27 -4.68 -19.57 6.19
CA TYR A 27 -5.84 -19.36 5.34
C TYR A 27 -5.71 -20.17 4.04
N GLU A 28 -6.84 -20.52 3.46
CA GLU A 28 -6.88 -21.00 2.08
C GLU A 28 -6.84 -19.78 1.16
N VAL A 29 -5.66 -19.50 0.58
CA VAL A 29 -5.41 -18.28 -0.20
C VAL A 29 -5.42 -18.57 -1.69
N HIS A 30 -6.35 -17.95 -2.40
CA HIS A 30 -6.45 -17.96 -3.86
C HIS A 30 -5.84 -16.67 -4.40
N ALA A 31 -4.63 -16.75 -4.93
CA ALA A 31 -3.93 -15.62 -5.54
C ALA A 31 -4.38 -15.44 -7.00
N VAL A 32 -4.90 -14.26 -7.34
CA VAL A 32 -5.27 -13.89 -8.71
C VAL A 32 -4.20 -12.96 -9.26
N GLU A 33 -3.46 -13.47 -10.22
CA GLU A 33 -2.41 -12.75 -10.92
C GLU A 33 -2.91 -12.23 -12.27
N ARG A 34 -2.12 -11.37 -12.91
CA ARG A 34 -2.45 -10.79 -14.22
C ARG A 34 -2.65 -11.83 -15.32
N SER A 35 -2.01 -12.98 -15.20
CA SER A 35 -2.18 -14.14 -16.11
C SER A 35 -3.59 -14.73 -16.10
N ALA A 36 -4.37 -14.51 -15.04
CA ALA A 36 -5.76 -14.96 -14.95
C ALA A 36 -6.74 -14.11 -15.80
N GLY A 37 -6.27 -12.99 -16.36
CA GLY A 37 -7.04 -12.07 -17.19
C GLY A 37 -7.10 -10.66 -16.62
N ASP A 38 -7.63 -9.73 -17.41
CA ASP A 38 -7.84 -8.34 -16.99
C ASP A 38 -9.16 -8.25 -16.20
N LEU A 39 -9.07 -7.88 -14.91
CA LEU A 39 -10.24 -7.70 -14.03
C LEU A 39 -11.20 -6.60 -14.52
N ALA A 40 -10.78 -5.75 -15.46
CA ALA A 40 -11.63 -4.77 -16.12
C ALA A 40 -12.42 -5.37 -17.32
N GLU A 41 -12.26 -6.65 -17.60
CA GLU A 41 -13.10 -7.38 -18.56
C GLU A 41 -14.30 -8.02 -17.85
N PRO A 42 -15.51 -7.90 -18.40
CA PRO A 42 -16.70 -8.54 -17.87
C PRO A 42 -16.53 -10.07 -17.73
N GLY A 43 -16.93 -10.58 -16.56
CA GLY A 43 -16.92 -12.03 -16.28
C GLY A 43 -15.61 -12.55 -15.67
N ILE A 44 -14.47 -11.86 -15.78
CA ILE A 44 -13.20 -12.34 -15.20
C ILE A 44 -13.28 -12.40 -13.67
N ALA A 45 -13.79 -11.34 -13.02
CA ALA A 45 -13.98 -11.32 -11.58
C ALA A 45 -14.98 -12.40 -11.13
N ASP A 46 -16.10 -12.53 -11.82
CA ASP A 46 -17.12 -13.55 -11.54
C ASP A 46 -16.56 -14.97 -11.63
N ALA A 47 -15.80 -15.28 -12.68
CA ALA A 47 -15.17 -16.58 -12.86
C ALA A 47 -14.17 -16.90 -11.74
N ALA A 48 -13.36 -15.91 -11.32
CA ALA A 48 -12.41 -16.08 -10.23
C ALA A 48 -13.13 -16.36 -8.89
N LEU A 49 -14.20 -15.63 -8.58
CA LEU A 49 -14.98 -15.83 -7.36
C LEU A 49 -15.75 -17.16 -7.38
N ALA A 50 -16.35 -17.53 -8.54
CA ALA A 50 -17.05 -18.79 -8.69
C ALA A 50 -16.14 -20.01 -8.45
N GLY A 51 -14.90 -19.94 -8.95
CA GLY A 51 -13.89 -21.00 -8.76
C GLY A 51 -13.40 -21.11 -7.33
N ALA A 52 -13.02 -19.99 -6.71
CA ALA A 52 -12.45 -19.93 -5.38
C ALA A 52 -13.49 -19.98 -4.24
N ARG A 53 -14.71 -19.53 -4.48
CA ARG A 53 -15.80 -19.36 -3.48
C ARG A 53 -15.29 -18.68 -2.21
N PRO A 54 -14.65 -17.51 -2.30
CA PRO A 54 -14.02 -16.87 -1.16
C PRO A 54 -15.07 -16.32 -0.20
N GLN A 55 -14.73 -16.29 1.09
CA GLN A 55 -15.50 -15.56 2.11
C GLN A 55 -15.13 -14.08 2.09
N THR A 56 -13.87 -13.79 1.74
CA THR A 56 -13.35 -12.42 1.61
C THR A 56 -12.49 -12.28 0.37
N VAL A 57 -12.65 -11.18 -0.34
CA VAL A 57 -11.81 -10.76 -1.46
C VAL A 57 -10.98 -9.57 -1.00
N VAL A 58 -9.65 -9.68 -1.06
CA VAL A 58 -8.74 -8.54 -0.91
C VAL A 58 -8.37 -8.04 -2.29
N HIS A 59 -8.91 -6.88 -2.66
CA HIS A 59 -8.70 -6.30 -3.98
C HIS A 59 -7.55 -5.31 -3.96
N GLY A 60 -6.34 -5.79 -4.28
CA GLY A 60 -5.10 -5.01 -4.37
C GLY A 60 -4.61 -4.76 -5.81
N ALA A 61 -5.29 -5.32 -6.82
CA ALA A 61 -4.94 -5.06 -8.22
C ALA A 61 -5.24 -3.60 -8.57
N ALA A 62 -4.22 -2.86 -8.98
CA ALA A 62 -4.33 -1.46 -9.34
C ALA A 62 -3.17 -1.00 -10.24
N ARG A 63 -3.37 0.10 -10.96
CA ARG A 63 -2.28 0.92 -11.47
C ARG A 63 -1.88 1.93 -10.43
N ILE A 64 -0.62 1.91 -10.03
CA ILE A 64 -0.12 2.70 -8.91
C ILE A 64 0.99 3.66 -9.36
N GLY A 65 1.20 4.71 -8.56
CA GLY A 65 2.17 5.77 -8.78
C GLY A 65 1.58 6.98 -9.50
N VAL A 66 1.87 8.16 -8.95
CA VAL A 66 1.32 9.45 -9.44
C VAL A 66 1.71 9.65 -10.91
N VAL A 67 3.01 9.61 -11.22
CA VAL A 67 3.51 9.85 -12.59
C VAL A 67 2.89 8.89 -13.59
N ARG A 68 2.88 7.59 -13.29
CA ARG A 68 2.32 6.58 -14.20
C ARG A 68 0.83 6.74 -14.45
N CYS A 69 0.07 7.18 -13.46
CA CYS A 69 -1.37 7.40 -13.64
C CYS A 69 -1.66 8.68 -14.42
N GLU A 70 -0.80 9.68 -14.33
CA GLU A 70 -0.89 10.91 -15.13
C GLU A 70 -0.47 10.69 -16.59
N GLU A 71 0.57 9.88 -16.83
CA GLU A 71 1.00 9.50 -18.18
C GLU A 71 -0.02 8.62 -18.91
N GLU A 72 -0.71 7.72 -18.18
CA GLU A 72 -1.66 6.76 -18.77
C GLU A 72 -3.03 6.81 -18.05
N PRO A 73 -3.76 7.93 -18.13
CA PRO A 73 -4.96 8.15 -17.33
C PRO A 73 -6.09 7.16 -17.65
N LEU A 74 -6.26 6.76 -18.89
CA LEU A 74 -7.28 5.79 -19.28
C LEU A 74 -6.97 4.39 -18.72
N LEU A 75 -5.70 4.01 -18.66
CA LEU A 75 -5.30 2.75 -18.05
C LEU A 75 -5.47 2.79 -16.52
N ALA A 76 -5.22 3.94 -15.90
CA ALA A 76 -5.49 4.14 -14.47
C ALA A 76 -6.99 4.02 -14.16
N LEU A 77 -7.87 4.66 -14.94
CA LEU A 77 -9.32 4.54 -14.80
C LEU A 77 -9.79 3.09 -15.00
N ARG A 78 -9.28 2.43 -16.03
CA ARG A 78 -9.61 1.03 -16.31
C ARG A 78 -9.22 0.12 -15.14
N SER A 79 -7.99 0.26 -14.62
CA SER A 79 -7.46 -0.62 -13.58
C SER A 79 -8.00 -0.29 -12.19
N ASN A 80 -8.17 1.00 -11.84
CA ASN A 80 -8.49 1.40 -10.48
C ASN A 80 -9.99 1.61 -10.24
N VAL A 81 -10.74 1.93 -11.30
CA VAL A 81 -12.17 2.22 -11.17
C VAL A 81 -13.02 1.11 -11.80
N LEU A 82 -12.82 0.81 -13.09
CA LEU A 82 -13.63 -0.19 -13.77
C LEU A 82 -13.40 -1.59 -13.19
N ALA A 83 -12.15 -2.03 -13.02
CA ALA A 83 -11.85 -3.32 -12.43
C ALA A 83 -12.41 -3.43 -11.01
N THR A 84 -12.24 -2.39 -10.17
CA THR A 84 -12.82 -2.33 -8.82
C THR A 84 -14.36 -2.45 -8.85
N THR A 85 -15.02 -1.76 -9.81
CA THR A 85 -16.47 -1.86 -9.99
C THR A 85 -16.91 -3.30 -10.28
N LEU A 86 -16.23 -3.98 -11.20
CA LEU A 86 -16.56 -5.36 -11.57
C LEU A 86 -16.28 -6.35 -10.43
N VAL A 87 -15.17 -6.18 -9.70
CA VAL A 87 -14.86 -6.99 -8.52
C VAL A 87 -15.90 -6.77 -7.40
N ALA A 88 -16.30 -5.53 -7.13
CA ALA A 88 -17.31 -5.23 -6.12
C ALA A 88 -18.67 -5.84 -6.46
N ARG A 89 -19.07 -5.77 -7.73
CA ARG A 89 -20.30 -6.43 -8.21
C ARG A 89 -20.23 -7.95 -8.08
N ALA A 90 -19.10 -8.55 -8.43
CA ALA A 90 -18.88 -9.98 -8.23
C ALA A 90 -18.95 -10.36 -6.75
N CYS A 91 -18.32 -9.58 -5.86
CA CYS A 91 -18.42 -9.80 -4.40
C CYS A 91 -19.88 -9.80 -3.92
N ALA A 92 -20.66 -8.80 -4.36
CA ALA A 92 -22.09 -8.73 -4.01
C ALA A 92 -22.87 -9.95 -4.52
N ALA A 93 -22.64 -10.34 -5.78
CA ALA A 93 -23.34 -11.49 -6.39
C ALA A 93 -23.00 -12.82 -5.72
N HIS A 94 -21.76 -12.99 -5.25
CA HIS A 94 -21.28 -14.23 -4.59
C HIS A 94 -21.35 -14.18 -3.06
N GLY A 95 -21.84 -13.09 -2.45
CA GLY A 95 -21.95 -12.92 -0.99
C GLY A 95 -20.59 -12.84 -0.29
N ALA A 96 -19.53 -12.47 -0.99
CA ALA A 96 -18.21 -12.30 -0.43
C ALA A 96 -18.02 -10.90 0.18
N ARG A 97 -17.25 -10.80 1.27
CA ARG A 97 -16.80 -9.52 1.84
C ARG A 97 -15.74 -8.92 0.92
N LEU A 98 -15.79 -7.62 0.67
CA LEU A 98 -14.77 -6.90 -0.10
C LEU A 98 -13.85 -6.10 0.82
N ALA A 99 -12.55 -6.38 0.80
CA ALA A 99 -11.51 -5.55 1.37
C ALA A 99 -10.76 -4.85 0.22
N TYR A 100 -11.00 -3.56 0.05
CA TYR A 100 -10.39 -2.75 -1.01
C TYR A 100 -9.11 -2.10 -0.51
N VAL A 101 -7.98 -2.38 -1.16
CA VAL A 101 -6.70 -1.74 -0.86
C VAL A 101 -6.66 -0.36 -1.51
N SER A 102 -6.74 0.68 -0.70
CA SER A 102 -6.66 2.10 -1.06
C SER A 102 -5.33 2.72 -0.62
N THR A 103 -5.25 4.03 -0.55
CA THR A 103 -4.06 4.80 -0.16
C THR A 103 -4.46 6.00 0.70
N VAL A 104 -3.58 6.42 1.59
CA VAL A 104 -3.75 7.68 2.35
C VAL A 104 -3.63 8.92 1.47
N ASP A 105 -3.11 8.80 0.25
CA ASP A 105 -3.05 9.92 -0.69
C ASP A 105 -4.43 10.49 -1.03
N VAL A 106 -5.50 9.75 -0.76
CA VAL A 106 -6.89 10.25 -0.92
C VAL A 106 -7.22 11.42 0.00
N TYR A 107 -6.50 11.59 1.11
CA TYR A 107 -6.68 12.72 2.02
C TYR A 107 -6.16 14.05 1.47
N GLY A 108 -5.20 13.99 0.52
CA GLY A 108 -4.61 15.17 -0.09
C GLY A 108 -3.64 15.91 0.84
N ALA A 109 -3.52 17.23 0.65
CA ALA A 109 -2.55 18.07 1.33
C ALA A 109 -3.09 18.59 2.68
N VAL A 110 -3.15 17.70 3.68
CA VAL A 110 -3.55 18.03 5.06
C VAL A 110 -2.40 17.72 6.02
N ALA A 111 -2.30 18.43 7.15
CA ALA A 111 -1.23 18.21 8.13
C ALA A 111 -1.41 16.89 8.91
N HIS A 112 -2.67 16.54 9.20
CA HIS A 112 -3.04 15.32 9.91
C HIS A 112 -4.30 14.74 9.27
N ALA A 113 -4.37 13.41 9.18
CA ALA A 113 -5.54 12.70 8.69
C ALA A 113 -5.80 11.42 9.47
N ASP A 114 -7.06 11.18 9.76
CA ASP A 114 -7.62 9.96 10.32
C ASP A 114 -8.73 9.41 9.40
N GLU A 115 -9.39 8.34 9.81
CA GLU A 115 -10.44 7.70 9.01
C GLU A 115 -11.68 8.57 8.80
N GLU A 116 -11.92 9.58 9.68
CA GLU A 116 -13.03 10.54 9.58
C GLU A 116 -12.70 11.75 8.70
N THR A 117 -11.42 11.93 8.34
CA THR A 117 -10.97 13.02 7.49
C THR A 117 -11.54 12.88 6.08
N ALA A 118 -12.21 13.93 5.61
CA ALA A 118 -12.81 13.95 4.28
C ALA A 118 -11.74 13.83 3.17
N PRO A 119 -11.91 12.95 2.18
CA PRO A 119 -10.99 12.85 1.04
C PRO A 119 -10.94 14.15 0.21
N ALA A 120 -9.71 14.56 -0.13
CA ALA A 120 -9.40 15.70 -0.99
C ALA A 120 -8.22 15.35 -1.93
N PRO A 121 -8.36 14.33 -2.81
CA PRO A 121 -7.26 13.80 -3.60
C PRO A 121 -6.61 14.87 -4.49
N ALA A 122 -5.27 15.01 -4.38
CA ALA A 122 -4.48 16.04 -5.06
C ALA A 122 -3.71 15.54 -6.29
N SER A 123 -3.85 14.24 -6.65
CA SER A 123 -3.25 13.64 -7.85
C SER A 123 -4.25 12.76 -8.56
N PHE A 124 -4.01 12.48 -9.85
CA PHE A 124 -4.90 11.59 -10.60
C PHE A 124 -4.88 10.17 -10.04
N TYR A 125 -3.74 9.69 -9.55
CA TYR A 125 -3.65 8.42 -8.84
C TYR A 125 -4.59 8.39 -7.63
N ALA A 126 -4.46 9.36 -6.72
CA ALA A 126 -5.29 9.45 -5.53
C ALA A 126 -6.78 9.55 -5.88
N LEU A 127 -7.12 10.34 -6.91
CA LEU A 127 -8.49 10.49 -7.41
C LEU A 127 -9.07 9.17 -7.91
N THR A 128 -8.31 8.40 -8.70
CA THR A 128 -8.78 7.09 -9.18
C THR A 128 -8.94 6.07 -8.05
N LYS A 129 -8.07 6.11 -7.02
CA LYS A 129 -8.21 5.26 -5.83
C LYS A 129 -9.47 5.63 -5.03
N TRP A 130 -9.73 6.93 -4.84
CA TRP A 130 -10.95 7.39 -4.19
C TRP A 130 -12.22 7.02 -4.98
N TRP A 131 -12.22 7.17 -6.31
CA TRP A 131 -13.33 6.69 -7.13
C TRP A 131 -13.53 5.18 -7.02
N GLY A 132 -12.47 4.40 -6.88
CA GLY A 132 -12.53 2.98 -6.57
C GLY A 132 -13.22 2.70 -5.23
N GLU A 133 -12.92 3.49 -4.16
CA GLU A 133 -13.64 3.40 -2.88
C GLU A 133 -15.14 3.67 -3.06
N GLN A 134 -15.52 4.69 -3.86
CA GLN A 134 -16.93 5.01 -4.11
C GLN A 134 -17.64 3.91 -4.91
N ALA A 135 -16.97 3.34 -5.91
CA ALA A 135 -17.50 2.22 -6.68
C ALA A 135 -17.69 0.97 -5.80
N ALA A 136 -16.72 0.66 -4.94
CA ALA A 136 -16.82 -0.44 -3.99
C ALA A 136 -17.98 -0.22 -3.00
N ARG A 137 -18.12 0.98 -2.47
CA ARG A 137 -19.21 1.35 -1.54
C ARG A 137 -20.60 1.24 -2.19
N LEU A 138 -20.72 1.60 -3.47
CA LEU A 138 -22.00 1.53 -4.19
C LEU A 138 -22.50 0.08 -4.34
N TYR A 139 -21.59 -0.89 -4.53
CA TYR A 139 -21.97 -2.27 -4.80
C TYR A 139 -21.83 -3.23 -3.61
N ALA A 140 -21.05 -2.89 -2.60
CA ALA A 140 -20.85 -3.72 -1.41
C ALA A 140 -20.93 -2.92 -0.10
N PRO A 141 -22.00 -2.12 0.13
CA PRO A 141 -22.05 -1.16 1.24
C PRO A 141 -22.02 -1.79 2.64
N GLU A 142 -22.61 -2.96 2.81
CA GLU A 142 -22.79 -3.60 4.12
C GLU A 142 -21.60 -4.48 4.54
N ARG A 143 -20.68 -4.77 3.61
CA ARG A 143 -19.55 -5.69 3.82
C ARG A 143 -18.29 -5.16 3.16
N LEU A 144 -18.08 -3.86 3.25
CA LEU A 144 -16.92 -3.18 2.67
C LEU A 144 -15.91 -2.79 3.75
N LEU A 145 -14.69 -3.25 3.56
CA LEU A 145 -13.51 -2.81 4.24
C LEU A 145 -12.63 -2.00 3.27
N VAL A 146 -12.27 -0.79 3.63
CA VAL A 146 -11.34 0.07 2.87
C VAL A 146 -10.04 0.17 3.66
N LEU A 147 -8.94 -0.26 3.05
CA LEU A 147 -7.60 -0.26 3.65
C LEU A 147 -6.77 0.85 3.01
N ARG A 148 -6.65 2.01 3.66
CA ARG A 148 -5.83 3.13 3.21
C ARG A 148 -4.40 2.94 3.68
N ILE A 149 -3.53 2.48 2.77
CA ILE A 149 -2.13 2.16 3.09
C ILE A 149 -1.29 3.43 3.12
N ALA A 150 -0.46 3.57 4.18
CA ALA A 150 0.44 4.70 4.42
C ALA A 150 1.91 4.27 4.33
N ASN A 151 2.68 4.93 3.46
CA ASN A 151 4.15 4.85 3.35
C ASN A 151 4.75 3.44 3.52
N PRO A 152 4.27 2.41 2.81
CA PRO A 152 4.81 1.07 2.93
C PRO A 152 6.20 0.99 2.29
N TYR A 153 7.14 0.27 2.93
CA TYR A 153 8.46 0.02 2.37
C TYR A 153 8.92 -1.41 2.69
N GLY A 154 9.85 -1.91 1.89
CA GLY A 154 10.40 -3.26 2.05
C GLY A 154 10.87 -3.87 0.73
N PRO A 155 11.30 -5.14 0.73
CA PRO A 155 11.75 -5.84 -0.47
C PRO A 155 10.65 -5.97 -1.52
N GLY A 156 11.02 -5.78 -2.79
CA GLY A 156 10.09 -5.98 -3.91
C GLY A 156 9.25 -4.77 -4.28
N VAL A 157 9.42 -3.62 -3.63
CA VAL A 157 8.78 -2.38 -4.06
C VAL A 157 9.25 -1.96 -5.45
N GLU A 158 10.46 -2.33 -5.83
CA GLU A 158 11.10 -1.99 -7.11
C GLU A 158 10.38 -2.52 -8.35
N THR A 159 9.66 -3.63 -8.21
CA THR A 159 9.03 -4.32 -9.35
C THR A 159 7.67 -3.73 -9.72
N SER A 160 7.02 -2.98 -8.82
CA SER A 160 5.62 -2.60 -8.99
C SER A 160 5.38 -1.10 -9.24
N GLN A 161 6.29 -0.21 -8.81
CA GLN A 161 5.97 1.23 -8.75
C GLN A 161 7.08 2.17 -9.24
N GLY A 162 8.21 1.64 -9.69
CA GLY A 162 9.45 2.38 -9.62
C GLY A 162 9.98 2.33 -8.18
N LYS A 163 11.18 2.81 -7.96
CA LYS A 163 11.82 2.75 -6.65
C LYS A 163 11.10 3.69 -5.68
N GLY A 164 10.63 3.18 -4.54
CA GLY A 164 10.17 4.02 -3.43
C GLY A 164 11.31 4.88 -2.89
N ALA A 165 11.02 5.89 -2.08
CA ALA A 165 12.03 6.83 -1.57
C ALA A 165 13.17 6.11 -0.83
N LEU A 166 12.85 5.23 0.13
CA LEU A 166 13.87 4.52 0.92
C LEU A 166 14.77 3.59 0.08
N PRO A 167 14.25 2.73 -0.80
CA PRO A 167 15.10 1.95 -1.70
C PRO A 167 15.94 2.80 -2.64
N THR A 168 15.44 3.95 -3.08
CA THR A 168 16.20 4.89 -3.91
C THR A 168 17.35 5.50 -3.13
N MET A 169 17.10 5.99 -1.91
CA MET A 169 18.13 6.55 -1.01
C MET A 169 19.23 5.52 -0.73
N LEU A 170 18.84 4.28 -0.41
CA LEU A 170 19.77 3.19 -0.16
C LEU A 170 20.66 2.91 -1.39
N GLN A 171 20.07 2.80 -2.57
CA GLN A 171 20.82 2.57 -3.80
C GLN A 171 21.75 3.73 -4.15
N GLN A 172 21.33 4.98 -3.94
CA GLN A 172 22.18 6.16 -4.13
C GLN A 172 23.36 6.13 -3.15
N ALA A 173 23.12 5.80 -1.88
CA ALA A 173 24.18 5.63 -0.88
C ALA A 173 25.19 4.54 -1.29
N GLU A 174 24.72 3.36 -1.73
CA GLU A 174 25.57 2.26 -2.21
C GLU A 174 26.46 2.65 -3.39
N ARG A 175 25.98 3.58 -4.23
CA ARG A 175 26.73 4.07 -5.42
C ARG A 175 27.57 5.29 -5.13
N GLY A 176 27.54 5.85 -3.91
CA GLY A 176 28.18 7.11 -3.58
C GLY A 176 27.60 8.31 -4.32
N GLU A 177 26.33 8.24 -4.71
CA GLU A 177 25.59 9.29 -5.41
C GLU A 177 24.96 10.26 -4.39
N ARG A 178 24.75 11.52 -4.80
CA ARG A 178 24.05 12.52 -3.97
C ARG A 178 22.59 12.11 -3.75
N ILE A 179 22.11 12.32 -2.52
CA ILE A 179 20.76 11.93 -2.09
C ILE A 179 19.97 13.21 -1.78
N PRO A 180 19.12 13.70 -2.70
CA PRO A 180 18.30 14.87 -2.45
C PRO A 180 17.19 14.53 -1.45
N ALA A 181 17.12 15.28 -0.34
CA ALA A 181 16.10 15.17 0.68
C ALA A 181 15.34 16.48 0.82
N PHE A 182 14.01 16.46 0.66
CA PHE A 182 13.20 17.66 0.79
C PHE A 182 13.16 18.14 2.24
N ARG A 183 13.53 19.41 2.44
CA ARG A 183 13.55 20.05 3.75
C ARG A 183 12.15 20.12 4.35
N GLY A 184 12.03 19.77 5.62
CA GLY A 184 10.76 19.81 6.35
C GLY A 184 9.73 18.75 5.93
N GLU A 185 10.08 17.82 5.05
CA GLU A 185 9.23 16.67 4.75
C GLU A 185 9.57 15.52 5.71
N GLU A 186 8.56 15.05 6.43
CA GLU A 186 8.67 13.97 7.42
C GLU A 186 7.67 12.87 7.08
N ARG A 187 7.98 11.63 7.41
CA ARG A 187 7.09 10.48 7.20
C ARG A 187 7.22 9.45 8.31
N SER A 188 6.09 8.87 8.71
CA SER A 188 6.05 7.60 9.43
C SER A 188 6.05 6.47 8.42
N TRP A 189 7.10 5.67 8.42
CA TRP A 189 7.28 4.56 7.48
C TRP A 189 6.75 3.27 8.10
N CYS A 190 6.14 2.41 7.28
CA CYS A 190 5.64 1.13 7.74
C CYS A 190 6.28 -0.03 6.96
N TRP A 191 6.91 -0.95 7.67
CA TRP A 191 7.51 -2.14 7.07
C TRP A 191 6.45 -2.99 6.40
N ILE A 192 6.75 -3.57 5.24
CA ILE A 192 5.77 -4.30 4.44
C ILE A 192 5.20 -5.53 5.16
N GLY A 193 6.00 -6.20 6.00
CA GLY A 193 5.53 -7.28 6.86
C GLY A 193 4.50 -6.80 7.89
N ASP A 194 4.75 -5.63 8.51
CA ASP A 194 3.82 -5.00 9.44
C ASP A 194 2.52 -4.57 8.75
N VAL A 195 2.60 -4.07 7.51
CA VAL A 195 1.40 -3.78 6.70
C VAL A 195 0.60 -5.06 6.45
N ALA A 196 1.24 -6.16 6.08
CA ALA A 196 0.56 -7.43 5.82
C ALA A 196 -0.11 -7.97 7.09
N ARG A 197 0.56 -7.91 8.22
CA ARG A 197 0.06 -8.32 9.54
C ARG A 197 -1.11 -7.43 9.99
N ALA A 198 -1.02 -6.11 9.78
CA ALA A 198 -2.12 -5.18 10.03
C ALA A 198 -3.37 -5.54 9.21
N ILE A 199 -3.20 -5.78 7.90
CA ILE A 199 -4.31 -6.19 7.04
C ILE A 199 -4.94 -7.50 7.55
N ARG A 200 -4.13 -8.52 7.90
CA ARG A 200 -4.63 -9.77 8.48
C ARG A 200 -5.47 -9.52 9.73
N LEU A 201 -4.96 -8.72 10.66
CA LEU A 201 -5.64 -8.39 11.91
C LEU A 201 -7.00 -7.73 11.66
N VAL A 202 -7.07 -6.76 10.75
CA VAL A 202 -8.32 -6.10 10.37
C VAL A 202 -9.29 -7.08 9.67
N LEU A 203 -8.80 -8.01 8.86
CA LEU A 203 -9.65 -9.07 8.28
C LEU A 203 -10.24 -9.99 9.36
N GLU A 204 -9.48 -10.29 10.41
CA GLU A 204 -9.87 -11.16 11.53
C GLU A 204 -10.84 -10.49 12.51
N SER A 205 -10.75 -9.17 12.69
CA SER A 205 -11.63 -8.42 13.58
C SER A 205 -13.12 -8.52 13.19
N GLY A 206 -13.40 -8.75 11.91
CA GLY A 206 -14.75 -8.76 11.36
C GLY A 206 -15.36 -7.37 11.20
N GLU A 207 -14.65 -6.31 11.56
CA GLU A 207 -15.10 -4.93 11.39
C GLU A 207 -15.06 -4.49 9.94
N ASP A 208 -16.06 -3.71 9.52
CA ASP A 208 -16.15 -3.06 8.23
C ASP A 208 -15.85 -1.55 8.34
N GLY A 209 -15.78 -0.86 7.20
CA GLY A 209 -15.50 0.56 7.13
C GLY A 209 -14.07 0.87 6.70
N ILE A 210 -13.55 2.02 7.12
CA ILE A 210 -12.23 2.50 6.71
C ILE A 210 -11.21 2.21 7.82
N PHE A 211 -10.03 1.73 7.43
CA PHE A 211 -8.86 1.60 8.30
C PHE A 211 -7.64 2.21 7.62
N ASN A 212 -6.95 3.09 8.32
CA ASN A 212 -5.61 3.49 7.96
C ASN A 212 -4.63 2.38 8.35
N ILE A 213 -3.82 1.95 7.40
CA ILE A 213 -2.81 0.90 7.59
C ILE A 213 -1.44 1.54 7.45
N GLY A 214 -0.76 1.73 8.56
CA GLY A 214 0.51 2.44 8.59
C GLY A 214 1.13 2.41 9.99
N SER A 215 2.19 3.17 10.18
CA SER A 215 2.87 3.31 11.48
C SER A 215 2.53 4.66 12.11
N ASP A 216 2.32 4.66 13.41
CA ASP A 216 2.22 5.85 14.27
C ASP A 216 3.55 6.20 14.96
N ALA A 217 4.64 5.52 14.56
CA ALA A 217 5.97 5.92 14.99
C ALA A 217 6.23 7.40 14.68
N GLU A 218 7.05 8.05 15.49
CA GLU A 218 7.41 9.45 15.25
C GLU A 218 7.90 9.64 13.82
N PRO A 219 7.39 10.63 13.09
CA PRO A 219 7.82 10.90 11.75
C PRO A 219 9.33 11.17 11.68
N VAL A 220 9.97 10.60 10.67
CA VAL A 220 11.39 10.78 10.39
C VAL A 220 11.55 11.70 9.18
N SER A 221 12.42 12.71 9.27
CA SER A 221 12.70 13.59 8.15
C SER A 221 13.32 12.82 6.99
N LEU A 222 13.07 13.27 5.75
CA LEU A 222 13.72 12.64 4.59
C LEU A 222 15.26 12.72 4.68
N ALA A 223 15.80 13.78 5.30
CA ALA A 223 17.23 13.91 5.51
C ALA A 223 17.77 12.86 6.49
N ASP A 224 17.07 12.60 7.60
CA ASP A 224 17.47 11.58 8.56
C ASP A 224 17.28 10.17 7.99
N ALA A 225 16.21 9.92 7.25
CA ALA A 225 16.04 8.67 6.51
C ALA A 225 17.18 8.43 5.51
N ALA A 226 17.65 9.47 4.81
CA ALA A 226 18.79 9.40 3.91
C ALA A 226 20.10 9.16 4.66
N ARG A 227 20.30 9.75 5.86
CA ARG A 227 21.46 9.48 6.72
C ARG A 227 21.48 8.03 7.22
N ILE A 228 20.32 7.48 7.61
CA ILE A 228 20.17 6.05 7.94
C ILE A 228 20.56 5.19 6.73
N ALA A 229 20.13 5.56 5.51
CA ALA A 229 20.51 4.83 4.31
C ALA A 229 22.04 4.86 4.07
N CYS A 230 22.71 6.00 4.30
CA CYS A 230 24.15 6.10 4.22
C CYS A 230 24.85 5.22 5.28
N GLU A 231 24.38 5.22 6.52
CA GLU A 231 24.92 4.39 7.60
C GLU A 231 24.82 2.90 7.25
N VAL A 232 23.63 2.45 6.82
CA VAL A 232 23.38 1.04 6.43
C VAL A 232 24.24 0.62 5.24
N ALA A 233 24.44 1.51 4.27
CA ALA A 233 25.31 1.24 3.09
C ALA A 233 26.81 1.38 3.39
N GLY A 234 27.21 1.89 4.56
CA GLY A 234 28.60 2.22 4.87
C GLY A 234 29.12 3.44 4.07
N ALA A 235 28.25 4.34 3.69
CA ALA A 235 28.54 5.55 2.88
C ALA A 235 28.64 6.81 3.77
N SER A 236 29.23 7.89 3.21
CA SER A 236 29.33 9.17 3.93
C SER A 236 27.97 9.86 4.04
N PRO A 237 27.59 10.37 5.23
CA PRO A 237 26.37 11.19 5.39
C PRO A 237 26.44 12.52 4.63
N GLU A 238 27.61 12.95 4.18
CA GLU A 238 27.80 14.14 3.32
C GLU A 238 27.18 13.99 1.93
N LEU A 239 26.74 12.78 1.56
CA LEU A 239 25.97 12.55 0.33
C LEU A 239 24.56 13.13 0.39
N VAL A 240 24.04 13.42 1.61
CA VAL A 240 22.69 13.95 1.78
C VAL A 240 22.64 15.44 1.47
N ASP A 241 21.83 15.82 0.49
CA ASP A 241 21.55 17.20 0.11
C ASP A 241 20.14 17.60 0.52
N GLU A 242 20.03 18.53 1.48
CA GLU A 242 18.73 19.10 1.81
C GLU A 242 18.33 20.15 0.76
N VAL A 243 17.25 19.85 0.04
CA VAL A 243 16.71 20.69 -1.04
C VAL A 243 15.33 21.21 -0.72
N GLU A 244 14.95 22.35 -1.30
CA GLU A 244 13.61 22.89 -1.10
C GLU A 244 12.54 22.02 -1.79
N PRO A 245 11.43 21.70 -1.12
CA PRO A 245 10.36 20.93 -1.72
C PRO A 245 9.61 21.74 -2.78
N PRO A 246 8.98 21.08 -3.77
CA PRO A 246 8.04 21.75 -4.67
C PRO A 246 6.94 22.46 -3.89
N PRO A 247 6.44 23.63 -4.36
CA PRO A 247 5.37 24.36 -3.70
C PRO A 247 4.11 23.51 -3.49
N GLY A 248 3.50 23.65 -2.31
CA GLY A 248 2.24 22.97 -1.98
C GLY A 248 2.37 21.49 -1.61
N ARG A 249 3.59 20.97 -1.49
CA ARG A 249 3.83 19.60 -1.04
C ARG A 249 3.65 19.51 0.49
N VAL A 250 2.68 18.72 0.90
CA VAL A 250 2.42 18.39 2.31
C VAL A 250 2.26 16.88 2.42
N THR A 251 2.95 16.26 3.35
CA THR A 251 2.77 14.83 3.68
C THR A 251 2.00 14.76 4.99
N PRO A 252 0.80 14.17 5.01
CA PRO A 252 0.02 14.09 6.23
C PRO A 252 0.63 13.14 7.25
N ARG A 253 0.56 13.50 8.53
CA ARG A 253 0.67 12.54 9.63
C ARG A 253 -0.63 11.73 9.68
N ILE A 254 -0.51 10.42 9.63
CA ILE A 254 -1.66 9.52 9.54
C ILE A 254 -1.96 8.91 10.91
N GLY A 255 -3.19 9.17 11.41
CA GLY A 255 -3.73 8.49 12.59
C GLY A 255 -4.08 7.03 12.26
N VAL A 256 -3.74 6.13 13.19
CA VAL A 256 -4.00 4.68 13.09
C VAL A 256 -4.69 4.15 14.36
N GLU A 257 -5.43 4.99 15.04
CA GLU A 257 -6.06 4.69 16.34
C GLU A 257 -7.02 3.49 16.23
N ARG A 258 -7.78 3.38 15.13
CA ARG A 258 -8.65 2.23 14.89
C ARG A 258 -7.86 0.93 14.78
N LEU A 259 -6.73 0.96 14.08
CA LEU A 259 -5.84 -0.20 13.96
C LEU A 259 -5.21 -0.57 15.32
N ARG A 260 -4.80 0.44 16.08
CA ARG A 260 -4.28 0.26 17.45
C ARG A 260 -5.30 -0.37 18.40
N ALA A 261 -6.57 0.02 18.28
CA ALA A 261 -7.64 -0.55 19.09
C ALA A 261 -7.82 -2.07 18.88
N LEU A 262 -7.36 -2.61 17.74
CA LEU A 262 -7.31 -4.04 17.47
C LEU A 262 -6.08 -4.75 18.07
N GLY A 263 -5.22 -4.03 18.81
CA GLY A 263 -3.99 -4.57 19.39
C GLY A 263 -2.79 -4.62 18.42
N TRP A 264 -2.85 -3.92 17.28
CA TRP A 264 -1.74 -3.86 16.35
C TRP A 264 -0.62 -2.95 16.84
N GLU A 265 0.61 -3.40 16.67
CA GLU A 265 1.83 -2.61 16.89
C GLU A 265 2.85 -2.90 15.78
N PRO A 266 3.61 -1.89 15.30
CA PRO A 266 4.70 -2.13 14.37
C PRO A 266 5.82 -2.90 15.08
N GLU A 267 6.38 -3.92 14.43
CA GLU A 267 7.49 -4.72 14.97
C GLU A 267 8.83 -4.26 14.43
N VAL A 268 8.86 -3.71 13.21
CA VAL A 268 10.09 -3.34 12.52
C VAL A 268 10.22 -1.82 12.43
N GLY A 269 11.19 -1.28 13.16
CA GLY A 269 11.55 0.13 13.07
C GLY A 269 12.26 0.49 11.76
N LEU A 270 12.37 1.81 11.46
CA LEU A 270 12.93 2.26 10.17
C LEU A 270 14.38 1.79 9.96
N GLU A 271 15.23 1.88 10.96
CA GLU A 271 16.64 1.52 10.85
C GLU A 271 16.83 0.01 10.60
N GLU A 272 16.11 -0.82 11.35
CA GLU A 272 16.11 -2.26 11.16
C GLU A 272 15.56 -2.65 9.77
N GLY A 273 14.43 -2.06 9.39
CA GLY A 273 13.83 -2.31 8.08
C GLY A 273 14.73 -1.88 6.92
N MET A 274 15.51 -0.82 7.09
CA MET A 274 16.53 -0.42 6.10
C MET A 274 17.67 -1.43 6.00
N ARG A 275 18.12 -2.03 7.12
CA ARG A 275 19.11 -3.12 7.11
C ARG A 275 18.56 -4.35 6.38
N LEU A 276 17.34 -4.78 6.72
CA LEU A 276 16.68 -5.90 6.05
C LEU A 276 16.50 -5.66 4.54
N LEU A 277 16.16 -4.44 4.15
CA LEU A 277 16.05 -4.05 2.74
C LEU A 277 17.40 -4.16 2.02
N HIS A 278 18.49 -3.67 2.66
CA HIS A 278 19.85 -3.75 2.11
C HIS A 278 20.31 -5.21 1.93
N GLU A 279 20.10 -6.04 2.94
CA GLU A 279 20.44 -7.46 2.88
C GLU A 279 19.68 -8.19 1.76
N SER A 280 18.38 -7.91 1.62
CA SER A 280 17.55 -8.47 0.55
C SER A 280 18.02 -8.05 -0.85
N SER A 281 18.44 -6.79 -1.03
CA SER A 281 18.95 -6.31 -2.31
C SER A 281 20.25 -7.00 -2.72
N ARG A 282 21.14 -7.27 -1.76
CA ARG A 282 22.41 -7.98 -1.99
C ARG A 282 22.24 -9.48 -2.25
N ALA A 283 21.22 -10.11 -1.67
CA ALA A 283 20.91 -11.50 -1.92
C ALA A 283 20.30 -11.75 -3.32
N ALA A 284 19.72 -10.70 -3.94
CA ALA A 284 19.11 -10.76 -5.26
C ALA A 284 20.05 -10.36 -6.41
N ALA A 285 21.22 -9.79 -6.10
CA ALA A 285 22.25 -9.38 -7.06
C ALA A 285 23.27 -10.48 -7.32
#